data_c4fbc2da236b794114752ed436ad4a96
#
_entry.id   c4fbc2da236b794114752ed436ad4a96
#
_cell.length_a   1.000
_cell.length_b   1.000
_cell.length_c   1.000
_cell.angle_alpha   90.00
_cell.angle_beta   90.00
_cell.angle_gamma   90.00
#
_symmetry.space_group_name_H-M   'P 1'
#
loop_
_entity.id
_entity.type
_entity.pdbx_description
1 polymer ?
#
loop_
_entity_poly.entity_id
_entity_poly.type
_entity_poly.pdbx_seq_one_letter_code
_entity_poly.pdbx_strand_id
1 'polypeptide(L)'
;MKKYYCITLLAFIVVILLQGYNISLQYKGYINNKTDKVNSTLKIAIDEEYAYRAHKNKFSQKDGKQRVYYKQMSEEDFLKAKPKKEDIINLDEINIQDLRVRGIAETEADALGLLSKDIFTAKGNPINLAKLSQIFKKNLNEGFTYTLLILDENKKSIKSYGQTKDIESWQASKPIAIGLKPIRFVQAKVDITPSSFIMNSIWTLAS
;
A
#
# COMPACT_ATOMS: atom_id res chain seq x y z
N MET A 1 -21.43 24.59 -52.88
CA MET A 1 -21.88 23.55 -51.95
C MET A 1 -20.73 22.66 -51.44
N LYS A 2 -19.89 22.02 -52.27
CA LYS A 2 -18.82 21.10 -51.81
C LYS A 2 -17.84 21.69 -50.76
N LYS A 3 -17.48 22.97 -50.86
CA LYS A 3 -16.54 23.60 -49.88
C LYS A 3 -17.10 23.68 -48.46
N TYR A 4 -18.40 23.93 -48.32
CA TYR A 4 -19.05 23.99 -46.98
C TYR A 4 -19.09 22.61 -46.30
N TYR A 5 -19.35 21.54 -47.06
CA TYR A 5 -19.31 20.18 -46.55
C TYR A 5 -17.92 19.80 -46.02
N CYS A 6 -16.85 20.18 -46.73
CA CYS A 6 -15.49 19.92 -46.26
C CYS A 6 -15.18 20.65 -44.94
N ILE A 7 -15.60 21.92 -44.80
CA ILE A 7 -15.39 22.70 -43.57
C ILE A 7 -16.18 22.10 -42.39
N THR A 8 -17.45 21.75 -42.64
CA THR A 8 -18.32 21.13 -41.63
C THR A 8 -17.75 19.77 -41.16
N LEU A 9 -17.29 18.95 -42.09
CA LEU A 9 -16.68 17.65 -41.77
C LEU A 9 -15.40 17.83 -40.95
N LEU A 10 -14.56 18.78 -41.35
CA LEU A 10 -13.31 19.07 -40.61
C LEU A 10 -13.61 19.56 -39.19
N ALA A 11 -14.58 20.46 -39.02
CA ALA A 11 -15.00 20.92 -37.70
C ALA A 11 -15.54 19.78 -36.85
N PHE A 12 -16.30 18.85 -37.41
CA PHE A 12 -16.82 17.68 -36.70
C PHE A 12 -15.70 16.74 -36.27
N ILE A 13 -14.70 16.51 -37.12
CA ILE A 13 -13.51 15.70 -36.76
C ILE A 13 -12.75 16.34 -35.60
N VAL A 14 -12.53 17.66 -35.63
CA VAL A 14 -11.86 18.39 -34.56
C VAL A 14 -12.62 18.24 -33.22
N VAL A 15 -13.94 18.37 -33.24
CA VAL A 15 -14.78 18.20 -32.05
C VAL A 15 -14.67 16.80 -31.50
N ILE A 16 -14.70 15.76 -32.35
CA ILE A 16 -14.53 14.35 -31.88
C ILE A 16 -13.16 14.15 -31.26
N LEU A 17 -12.09 14.68 -31.86
CA LEU A 17 -10.73 14.55 -31.31
C LEU A 17 -10.59 15.24 -29.96
N LEU A 18 -11.17 16.45 -29.82
CA LEU A 18 -11.18 17.17 -28.54
C LEU A 18 -11.96 16.43 -27.45
N GLN A 19 -13.13 15.87 -27.81
CA GLN A 19 -13.91 15.07 -26.85
C GLN A 19 -13.18 13.78 -26.45
N GLY A 20 -12.57 13.07 -27.42
CA GLY A 20 -11.76 11.89 -27.14
C GLY A 20 -10.58 12.19 -26.22
N TYR A 21 -9.91 13.32 -26.44
CA TYR A 21 -8.83 13.78 -25.56
C TYR A 21 -9.33 14.08 -24.13
N ASN A 22 -10.45 14.80 -24.00
CA ASN A 22 -11.06 15.10 -22.71
C ASN A 22 -11.45 13.83 -21.93
N ILE A 23 -12.08 12.86 -22.59
CA ILE A 23 -12.43 11.57 -21.97
C ILE A 23 -11.18 10.84 -21.48
N SER A 24 -10.10 10.85 -22.27
CA SER A 24 -8.82 10.24 -21.89
C SER A 24 -8.23 10.90 -20.64
N LEU A 25 -8.27 12.22 -20.52
CA LEU A 25 -7.81 12.95 -19.33
C LEU A 25 -8.64 12.62 -18.10
N GLN A 26 -9.97 12.61 -18.24
CA GLN A 26 -10.88 12.25 -17.15
C GLN A 26 -10.66 10.81 -16.69
N TYR A 27 -10.46 9.88 -17.61
CA TYR A 27 -10.17 8.48 -17.28
C TYR A 27 -8.85 8.33 -16.52
N LYS A 28 -7.78 9.03 -16.93
CA LYS A 28 -6.51 9.05 -16.19
C LYS A 28 -6.68 9.62 -14.78
N GLY A 29 -7.42 10.73 -14.65
CA GLY A 29 -7.73 11.32 -13.35
C GLY A 29 -8.51 10.36 -12.45
N TYR A 30 -9.49 9.64 -13.00
CA TYR A 30 -10.25 8.62 -12.29
C TYR A 30 -9.35 7.49 -11.78
N ILE A 31 -8.50 6.91 -12.63
CA ILE A 31 -7.54 5.85 -12.23
C ILE A 31 -6.61 6.33 -11.13
N ASN A 32 -6.03 7.53 -11.27
CA ASN A 32 -5.13 8.08 -10.27
C ASN A 32 -5.82 8.24 -8.91
N ASN A 33 -7.01 8.83 -8.89
CA ASN A 33 -7.79 9.01 -7.66
C ASN A 33 -8.13 7.68 -6.99
N LYS A 34 -8.55 6.67 -7.78
CA LYS A 34 -8.82 5.33 -7.24
C LYS A 34 -7.55 4.65 -6.71
N THR A 35 -6.44 4.78 -7.42
CA THR A 35 -5.15 4.24 -6.98
C THR A 35 -4.67 4.91 -5.68
N ASP A 36 -4.82 6.22 -5.54
CA ASP A 36 -4.46 6.94 -4.31
C ASP A 36 -5.34 6.54 -3.14
N LYS A 37 -6.64 6.32 -3.37
CA LYS A 37 -7.54 5.76 -2.36
C LYS A 37 -7.12 4.35 -1.95
N VAL A 38 -6.75 3.49 -2.89
CA VAL A 38 -6.22 2.14 -2.61
C VAL A 38 -4.94 2.22 -1.78
N ASN A 39 -4.00 3.12 -2.13
CA ASN A 39 -2.75 3.31 -1.41
C ASN A 39 -2.99 3.72 0.05
N SER A 40 -3.82 4.74 0.28
CA SER A 40 -4.13 5.22 1.63
C SER A 40 -4.86 4.17 2.45
N THR A 41 -5.83 3.49 1.85
CA THR A 41 -6.60 2.41 2.49
C THR A 41 -5.71 1.21 2.85
N LEU A 42 -4.77 0.85 1.97
CA LEU A 42 -3.84 -0.25 2.24
C LEU A 42 -2.92 0.07 3.42
N LYS A 43 -2.41 1.31 3.50
CA LYS A 43 -1.59 1.76 4.64
C LYS A 43 -2.36 1.63 5.96
N ILE A 44 -3.57 2.16 6.01
CA ILE A 44 -4.45 2.06 7.20
C ILE A 44 -4.72 0.60 7.55
N ALA A 45 -5.03 -0.23 6.57
CA ALA A 45 -5.33 -1.64 6.80
C ALA A 45 -4.13 -2.43 7.35
N ILE A 46 -2.90 -2.12 6.92
CA ILE A 46 -1.67 -2.73 7.46
C ILE A 46 -1.48 -2.34 8.93
N ASP A 47 -1.71 -1.08 9.28
CA ASP A 47 -1.54 -0.61 10.66
C ASP A 47 -2.62 -1.17 11.58
N GLU A 48 -3.87 -1.26 11.12
CA GLU A 48 -4.97 -1.90 11.87
C GLU A 48 -4.74 -3.42 12.05
N GLU A 49 -4.24 -4.12 11.02
CA GLU A 49 -3.92 -5.54 11.11
C GLU A 49 -2.80 -5.79 12.13
N TYR A 50 -1.77 -4.93 12.12
CA TYR A 50 -0.70 -4.98 13.09
C TYR A 50 -1.22 -4.75 14.51
N ALA A 51 -2.05 -3.72 14.72
CA ALA A 51 -2.68 -3.43 16.01
C ALA A 51 -3.56 -4.60 16.49
N TYR A 52 -4.32 -5.23 15.59
CA TYR A 52 -5.12 -6.42 15.90
C TYR A 52 -4.25 -7.59 16.41
N ARG A 53 -3.14 -7.89 15.72
CA ARG A 53 -2.21 -8.95 16.16
C ARG A 53 -1.58 -8.62 17.51
N ALA A 54 -1.17 -7.38 17.71
CA ALA A 54 -0.59 -6.90 18.96
C ALA A 54 -1.56 -7.07 20.13
N HIS A 55 -2.81 -6.69 19.94
CA HIS A 55 -3.85 -6.85 20.94
C HIS A 55 -4.15 -8.33 21.26
N LYS A 56 -4.30 -9.16 20.23
CA LYS A 56 -4.60 -10.58 20.37
C LYS A 56 -3.52 -11.31 21.19
N ASN A 57 -2.27 -10.92 21.05
CA ASN A 57 -1.13 -11.55 21.72
C ASN A 57 -0.74 -10.86 23.06
N LYS A 58 -1.60 -10.00 23.59
CA LYS A 58 -1.38 -9.28 24.87
C LYS A 58 -0.10 -8.40 24.87
N PHE A 59 0.41 -8.02 23.72
CA PHE A 59 1.51 -7.07 23.60
C PHE A 59 1.04 -5.62 23.70
N SER A 60 -0.27 -5.38 23.76
CA SER A 60 -0.85 -4.05 23.90
C SER A 60 -0.83 -3.63 25.37
N GLN A 61 -0.29 -2.46 25.66
CA GLN A 61 -0.51 -1.78 26.93
C GLN A 61 -1.98 -1.32 27.05
N LYS A 62 -2.45 -1.08 28.28
CA LYS A 62 -3.84 -0.71 28.61
C LYS A 62 -4.47 0.39 27.75
N ASP A 63 -3.67 1.23 27.13
CA ASP A 63 -4.13 2.40 26.35
C ASP A 63 -4.29 2.13 24.85
N GLY A 64 -4.20 0.87 24.39
CA GLY A 64 -4.33 0.51 22.95
C GLY A 64 -3.21 1.07 22.05
N LYS A 65 -2.27 1.83 22.59
CA LYS A 65 -1.11 2.34 21.86
C LYS A 65 0.09 1.46 22.14
N GLN A 66 0.60 0.82 21.10
CA GLN A 66 1.86 0.12 21.20
C GLN A 66 2.99 1.13 21.35
N ARG A 67 3.67 1.11 22.48
CA ARG A 67 4.86 1.91 22.72
C ARG A 67 6.06 0.98 22.69
N VAL A 68 6.96 1.21 21.75
CA VAL A 68 8.27 0.59 21.73
C VAL A 68 9.22 1.56 22.45
N TYR A 69 9.78 1.12 23.55
CA TYR A 69 10.75 1.93 24.29
C TYR A 69 12.15 1.57 23.79
N TYR A 70 12.84 2.57 23.29
CA TYR A 70 14.26 2.48 23.00
C TYR A 70 15.02 3.10 24.16
N LYS A 71 15.99 2.40 24.67
CA LYS A 71 16.93 2.92 25.66
C LYS A 71 18.30 2.94 25.00
N GLN A 72 18.85 4.12 24.81
CA GLN A 72 20.26 4.24 24.45
C GLN A 72 21.07 3.82 25.66
N MET A 73 21.92 2.81 25.49
CA MET A 73 22.74 2.25 26.55
C MET A 73 24.20 2.46 26.21
N SER A 74 25.03 2.75 27.22
CA SER A 74 26.47 2.66 27.07
C SER A 74 26.88 1.20 26.90
N GLU A 75 28.05 0.95 26.32
CA GLU A 75 28.57 -0.40 26.12
C GLU A 75 28.68 -1.17 27.48
N GLU A 76 29.07 -0.47 28.53
CA GLU A 76 29.15 -1.04 29.89
C GLU A 76 27.77 -1.47 30.44
N ASP A 77 26.74 -0.63 30.25
CA ASP A 77 25.40 -0.94 30.70
C ASP A 77 24.78 -2.08 29.89
N PHE A 78 25.12 -2.14 28.61
CA PHE A 78 24.71 -3.22 27.72
C PHE A 78 25.30 -4.58 28.19
N LEU A 79 26.57 -4.63 28.50
CA LEU A 79 27.23 -5.84 28.99
C LEU A 79 26.66 -6.31 30.34
N LYS A 80 26.29 -5.36 31.22
CA LYS A 80 25.64 -5.65 32.51
C LYS A 80 24.22 -6.15 32.37
N ALA A 81 23.46 -5.60 31.44
CA ALA A 81 22.04 -5.94 31.25
C ALA A 81 21.82 -7.32 30.61
N LYS A 82 22.83 -7.90 29.96
CA LYS A 82 22.75 -9.20 29.25
C LYS A 82 21.43 -9.36 28.47
N PRO A 83 21.06 -8.40 27.58
CA PRO A 83 19.82 -8.48 26.84
C PRO A 83 19.84 -9.74 25.98
N LYS A 84 18.67 -10.34 25.76
CA LYS A 84 18.55 -11.45 24.81
C LYS A 84 18.88 -10.97 23.40
N LYS A 85 19.58 -11.79 22.63
CA LYS A 85 20.01 -11.47 21.27
C LYS A 85 18.84 -11.02 20.37
N GLU A 86 17.63 -11.50 20.67
CA GLU A 86 16.39 -11.18 19.98
C GLU A 86 15.84 -9.77 20.30
N ASP A 87 16.29 -9.17 21.41
CA ASP A 87 15.84 -7.85 21.87
C ASP A 87 16.84 -6.74 21.48
N ILE A 88 17.94 -7.11 20.80
CA ILE A 88 18.99 -6.18 20.39
C ILE A 88 18.70 -5.68 18.97
N ILE A 89 18.49 -4.40 18.84
CA ILE A 89 18.43 -3.70 17.54
C ILE A 89 19.71 -2.87 17.44
N ASN A 90 20.61 -3.25 16.55
CA ASN A 90 21.75 -2.40 16.21
C ASN A 90 21.30 -1.38 15.18
N LEU A 91 21.12 -0.13 15.60
CA LEU A 91 20.71 0.97 14.74
C LEU A 91 21.84 1.43 13.81
N ASP A 92 23.10 1.23 14.19
CA ASP A 92 24.28 1.62 13.39
C ASP A 92 24.37 0.84 12.08
N GLU A 93 23.70 -0.33 12.00
CA GLU A 93 23.59 -1.11 10.78
C GLU A 93 22.49 -0.61 9.82
N ILE A 94 21.71 0.40 10.24
CA ILE A 94 20.59 0.92 9.46
C ILE A 94 20.99 2.21 8.76
N ASN A 95 21.22 2.11 7.48
CA ASN A 95 21.45 3.30 6.65
C ASN A 95 20.09 3.91 6.25
N ILE A 96 19.64 4.91 7.01
CA ILE A 96 18.38 5.63 6.74
C ILE A 96 18.39 6.28 5.35
N GLN A 97 19.54 6.75 4.87
CA GLN A 97 19.65 7.33 3.54
C GLN A 97 19.36 6.29 2.45
N ASP A 98 19.89 5.08 2.60
CA ASP A 98 19.59 3.97 1.68
C ASP A 98 18.09 3.59 1.72
N LEU A 99 17.52 3.48 2.92
CA LEU A 99 16.10 3.18 3.07
C LEU A 99 15.20 4.25 2.45
N ARG A 100 15.59 5.52 2.53
CA ARG A 100 14.87 6.63 1.92
C ARG A 100 14.95 6.57 0.39
N VAL A 101 16.12 6.36 -0.17
CA VAL A 101 16.31 6.21 -1.63
C VAL A 101 15.48 5.04 -2.18
N ARG A 102 15.41 3.95 -1.43
CA ARG A 102 14.61 2.75 -1.78
C ARG A 102 13.11 2.90 -1.51
N GLY A 103 12.68 4.01 -0.91
CA GLY A 103 11.27 4.27 -0.56
C GLY A 103 10.74 3.33 0.51
N ILE A 104 11.60 2.84 1.41
CA ILE A 104 11.26 1.88 2.48
C ILE A 104 10.89 2.63 3.76
N ALA A 105 11.68 3.61 4.16
CA ALA A 105 11.44 4.46 5.32
C ALA A 105 11.92 5.89 5.02
N GLU A 106 11.16 6.90 5.41
CA GLU A 106 11.52 8.30 5.20
C GLU A 106 12.26 8.87 6.42
N THR A 107 11.95 8.35 7.59
CA THR A 107 12.48 8.80 8.88
C THR A 107 13.04 7.62 9.69
N GLU A 108 13.85 7.93 10.70
CA GLU A 108 14.29 6.94 11.69
C GLU A 108 13.09 6.30 12.42
N ALA A 109 12.06 7.08 12.71
CA ALA A 109 10.85 6.59 13.34
C ALA A 109 10.14 5.54 12.48
N ASP A 110 10.10 5.72 11.16
CA ASP A 110 9.55 4.73 10.22
C ASP A 110 10.38 3.43 10.25
N ALA A 111 11.71 3.55 10.21
CA ALA A 111 12.61 2.41 10.26
C ALA A 111 12.45 1.63 11.57
N LEU A 112 12.38 2.33 12.70
CA LEU A 112 12.12 1.72 14.01
C LEU A 112 10.76 1.04 14.08
N GLY A 113 9.73 1.64 13.47
CA GLY A 113 8.41 1.03 13.33
C GLY A 113 8.45 -0.28 12.54
N LEU A 114 9.21 -0.35 11.45
CA LEU A 114 9.39 -1.56 10.65
C LEU A 114 10.16 -2.64 11.41
N LEU A 115 11.21 -2.28 12.14
CA LEU A 115 11.94 -3.21 13.00
C LEU A 115 11.06 -3.80 14.13
N SER A 116 10.19 -2.98 14.70
CA SER A 116 9.23 -3.47 15.68
C SER A 116 8.30 -4.52 15.09
N LYS A 117 7.87 -4.32 13.83
CA LYS A 117 7.07 -5.30 13.08
C LYS A 117 7.84 -6.58 12.79
N ASP A 118 9.16 -6.49 12.54
CA ASP A 118 10.04 -7.65 12.35
C ASP A 118 10.20 -8.47 13.62
N ILE A 119 10.47 -7.83 14.77
CA ILE A 119 10.55 -8.50 16.07
C ILE A 119 9.25 -9.25 16.37
N PHE A 120 8.12 -8.61 16.09
CA PHE A 120 6.81 -9.20 16.29
C PHE A 120 6.59 -10.42 15.40
N THR A 121 7.05 -10.35 14.15
CA THR A 121 7.00 -11.46 13.19
C THR A 121 7.92 -12.60 13.63
N ALA A 122 9.12 -12.31 14.11
CA ALA A 122 10.08 -13.29 14.61
C ALA A 122 9.55 -14.04 15.84
N LYS A 123 8.72 -13.39 16.66
CA LYS A 123 8.00 -14.02 17.80
C LYS A 123 6.80 -14.88 17.37
N GLY A 124 6.70 -15.28 16.12
CA GLY A 124 5.65 -16.18 15.61
C GLY A 124 4.34 -15.49 15.22
N ASN A 125 4.38 -14.18 15.06
CA ASN A 125 3.19 -13.40 14.67
C ASN A 125 3.34 -12.75 13.27
N PRO A 126 3.46 -13.54 12.19
CA PRO A 126 3.55 -13.00 10.84
C PRO A 126 2.26 -12.31 10.43
N ILE A 127 2.36 -11.43 9.43
CA ILE A 127 1.18 -10.75 8.87
C ILE A 127 0.13 -11.75 8.40
N ASN A 128 -1.11 -11.53 8.78
CA ASN A 128 -2.24 -12.35 8.38
C ASN A 128 -2.96 -11.72 7.19
N LEU A 129 -2.67 -12.22 5.97
CA LEU A 129 -3.26 -11.70 4.74
C LEU A 129 -4.79 -11.82 4.71
N ALA A 130 -5.38 -12.87 5.29
CA ALA A 130 -6.82 -13.01 5.33
C ALA A 130 -7.45 -11.92 6.21
N LYS A 131 -6.86 -11.63 7.37
CA LYS A 131 -7.31 -10.54 8.24
C LYS A 131 -7.07 -9.17 7.61
N LEU A 132 -5.91 -8.97 7.02
CA LEU A 132 -5.58 -7.75 6.27
C LEU A 132 -6.62 -7.52 5.15
N SER A 133 -6.97 -8.56 4.40
CA SER A 133 -7.98 -8.48 3.34
C SER A 133 -9.35 -8.07 3.88
N GLN A 134 -9.79 -8.62 5.02
CA GLN A 134 -11.05 -8.22 5.65
C GLN A 134 -11.07 -6.73 6.01
N ILE A 135 -9.99 -6.26 6.63
CA ILE A 135 -9.84 -4.85 7.04
C ILE A 135 -9.76 -3.95 5.80
N PHE A 136 -8.96 -4.33 4.82
CA PHE A 136 -8.82 -3.59 3.57
C PHE A 136 -10.16 -3.46 2.83
N LYS A 137 -10.91 -4.56 2.68
CA LYS A 137 -12.23 -4.56 2.07
C LYS A 137 -13.21 -3.63 2.79
N LYS A 138 -13.23 -3.68 4.13
CA LYS A 138 -14.08 -2.83 4.96
C LYS A 138 -13.76 -1.35 4.75
N ASN A 139 -12.48 -0.99 4.74
CA ASN A 139 -12.04 0.40 4.66
C ASN A 139 -12.10 0.94 3.22
N LEU A 140 -11.91 0.09 2.21
CA LEU A 140 -12.04 0.48 0.81
C LEU A 140 -13.47 0.91 0.48
N ASN A 141 -14.46 0.23 1.06
CA ASN A 141 -15.90 0.48 0.90
C ASN A 141 -16.34 0.60 -0.57
N GLU A 142 -15.69 -0.14 -1.46
CA GLU A 142 -15.96 -0.21 -2.89
C GLU A 142 -15.96 -1.67 -3.35
N GLY A 143 -16.77 -1.95 -4.38
CA GLY A 143 -16.95 -3.32 -4.90
C GLY A 143 -15.84 -3.83 -5.81
N PHE A 144 -14.61 -3.30 -5.69
CA PHE A 144 -13.50 -3.75 -6.53
C PHE A 144 -13.09 -5.19 -6.22
N THR A 145 -12.76 -5.90 -7.29
CA THR A 145 -12.00 -7.14 -7.18
C THR A 145 -10.53 -6.79 -6.94
N TYR A 146 -9.89 -7.45 -5.99
CA TYR A 146 -8.50 -7.16 -5.63
C TYR A 146 -7.72 -8.39 -5.20
N THR A 147 -6.42 -8.27 -5.22
CA THR A 147 -5.46 -9.24 -4.68
C THR A 147 -4.42 -8.52 -3.84
N LEU A 148 -4.15 -9.06 -2.66
CA LEU A 148 -3.05 -8.62 -1.81
C LEU A 148 -1.84 -9.51 -2.05
N LEU A 149 -0.68 -8.90 -2.24
CA LEU A 149 0.58 -9.57 -2.48
C LEU A 149 1.57 -9.24 -1.37
N ILE A 150 2.30 -10.24 -0.88
CA ILE A 150 3.54 -10.01 -0.15
C ILE A 150 4.67 -10.15 -1.16
N LEU A 151 5.51 -9.12 -1.24
CA LEU A 151 6.66 -9.06 -2.13
C LEU A 151 7.95 -9.15 -1.32
N ASP A 152 8.98 -9.72 -1.95
CA ASP A 152 10.35 -9.70 -1.44
C ASP A 152 11.05 -8.37 -1.75
N GLU A 153 12.31 -8.29 -1.39
CA GLU A 153 13.19 -7.15 -1.65
C GLU A 153 13.28 -6.78 -3.15
N ASN A 154 13.22 -7.78 -4.03
CA ASN A 154 13.24 -7.62 -5.49
C ASN A 154 11.85 -7.36 -6.08
N LYS A 155 10.84 -7.11 -5.23
CA LYS A 155 9.44 -6.91 -5.62
C LYS A 155 8.82 -8.13 -6.31
N LYS A 156 9.36 -9.33 -6.10
CA LYS A 156 8.73 -10.58 -6.55
C LYS A 156 7.70 -11.04 -5.53
N SER A 157 6.59 -11.56 -6.02
CA SER A 157 5.52 -12.07 -5.17
C SER A 157 5.94 -13.36 -4.46
N ILE A 158 5.93 -13.35 -3.12
CA ILE A 158 6.18 -14.51 -2.26
C ILE A 158 4.85 -15.19 -1.90
N LYS A 159 3.81 -14.39 -1.68
CA LYS A 159 2.50 -14.86 -1.22
C LYS A 159 1.42 -13.95 -1.73
N SER A 160 0.28 -14.54 -2.07
CA SER A 160 -0.91 -13.80 -2.52
C SER A 160 -2.16 -14.22 -1.74
N TYR A 161 -3.15 -13.32 -1.69
CA TYR A 161 -4.46 -13.57 -1.14
C TYR A 161 -5.52 -12.80 -1.94
N GLY A 162 -6.51 -13.50 -2.43
CA GLY A 162 -7.56 -12.95 -3.29
C GLY A 162 -7.61 -13.66 -4.65
N GLN A 163 -8.13 -12.99 -5.67
CA GLN A 163 -8.19 -13.54 -7.03
C GLN A 163 -6.80 -13.58 -7.65
N THR A 164 -6.49 -14.66 -8.36
CA THR A 164 -5.15 -14.88 -8.94
C THR A 164 -5.12 -14.88 -10.46
N LYS A 165 -6.28 -14.85 -11.12
CA LYS A 165 -6.35 -14.82 -12.58
C LYS A 165 -6.26 -13.39 -13.11
N ASP A 166 -5.51 -13.19 -14.17
CA ASP A 166 -5.41 -11.95 -14.95
C ASP A 166 -4.95 -10.69 -14.17
N ILE A 167 -4.30 -10.90 -13.00
CA ILE A 167 -3.87 -9.81 -12.12
C ILE A 167 -2.73 -8.95 -12.70
N GLU A 168 -2.12 -9.35 -13.82
CA GLU A 168 -1.04 -8.60 -14.45
C GLU A 168 -1.54 -7.28 -15.05
N SER A 169 -2.76 -7.27 -15.58
CA SER A 169 -3.41 -6.10 -16.16
C SER A 169 -3.99 -5.13 -15.13
N TRP A 170 -4.06 -5.54 -13.85
CA TRP A 170 -4.67 -4.74 -12.79
C TRP A 170 -3.78 -3.61 -12.32
N GLN A 171 -4.43 -2.53 -11.86
CA GLN A 171 -3.72 -1.40 -11.26
C GLN A 171 -3.07 -1.82 -9.94
N ALA A 172 -1.77 -1.58 -9.86
CA ALA A 172 -1.00 -1.88 -8.67
C ALA A 172 -0.90 -0.65 -7.75
N SER A 173 -1.12 -0.85 -6.46
CA SER A 173 -0.79 0.15 -5.44
C SER A 173 0.73 0.35 -5.33
N LYS A 174 1.16 1.41 -4.66
CA LYS A 174 2.54 1.51 -4.22
C LYS A 174 2.84 0.37 -3.23
N PRO A 175 4.00 -0.32 -3.35
CA PRO A 175 4.39 -1.31 -2.35
C PRO A 175 4.72 -0.61 -1.03
N ILE A 176 4.13 -1.09 0.06
CA ILE A 176 4.32 -0.56 1.42
C ILE A 176 5.18 -1.53 2.20
N ALA A 177 6.29 -1.04 2.74
CA ALA A 177 7.19 -1.85 3.54
C ALA A 177 6.53 -2.34 4.84
N ILE A 178 6.73 -3.61 5.18
CA ILE A 178 6.19 -4.25 6.38
C ILE A 178 7.27 -4.89 7.26
N GLY A 179 8.53 -4.82 6.86
CA GLY A 179 9.69 -5.30 7.59
C GLY A 179 10.98 -4.91 6.90
N LEU A 180 12.10 -4.96 7.64
CA LEU A 180 13.44 -4.64 7.18
C LEU A 180 14.37 -5.87 7.16
N LYS A 181 14.11 -6.86 7.99
CA LYS A 181 14.96 -8.06 8.13
C LYS A 181 14.10 -9.34 8.08
N PRO A 182 13.84 -9.94 6.91
CA PRO A 182 14.14 -9.45 5.55
C PRO A 182 13.19 -8.34 5.10
N ILE A 183 13.65 -7.52 4.14
CA ILE A 183 12.80 -6.49 3.54
C ILE A 183 11.64 -7.15 2.83
N ARG A 184 10.43 -6.75 3.21
CA ARG A 184 9.18 -7.22 2.63
C ARG A 184 8.21 -6.07 2.43
N PHE A 185 7.38 -6.21 1.40
CA PHE A 185 6.35 -5.23 1.09
C PHE A 185 4.99 -5.91 0.99
N VAL A 186 3.95 -5.13 1.24
CA VAL A 186 2.58 -5.47 0.84
C VAL A 186 2.17 -4.56 -0.30
N GLN A 187 1.54 -5.13 -1.31
CA GLN A 187 0.98 -4.44 -2.45
C GLN A 187 -0.44 -4.94 -2.70
N ALA A 188 -1.35 -4.03 -3.05
CA ALA A 188 -2.65 -4.39 -3.58
C ALA A 188 -2.65 -4.26 -5.09
N LYS A 189 -3.22 -5.23 -5.79
CA LYS A 189 -3.64 -5.10 -7.19
C LYS A 189 -5.15 -5.07 -7.24
N VAL A 190 -5.69 -4.11 -7.97
CA VAL A 190 -7.14 -3.83 -8.01
C VAL A 190 -7.60 -3.77 -9.46
N ASP A 191 -8.72 -4.43 -9.74
CA ASP A 191 -9.36 -4.39 -11.05
C ASP A 191 -10.19 -3.10 -11.18
N ILE A 192 -9.58 -2.09 -11.81
CA ILE A 192 -10.24 -0.82 -12.13
C ILE A 192 -10.61 -0.86 -13.62
N THR A 193 -11.81 -1.37 -13.91
CA THR A 193 -12.26 -1.51 -15.29
C THR A 193 -12.73 -0.19 -15.90
N PRO A 194 -12.60 -0.02 -17.24
CA PRO A 194 -13.19 1.12 -17.94
C PRO A 194 -14.72 1.19 -17.77
N SER A 195 -15.40 0.05 -17.63
CA SER A 195 -16.84 0.00 -17.39
C SER A 195 -17.25 0.69 -16.09
N SER A 196 -16.43 0.57 -15.02
CA SER A 196 -16.69 1.27 -13.76
C SER A 196 -16.56 2.79 -13.90
N PHE A 197 -15.65 3.27 -14.75
CA PHE A 197 -15.54 4.70 -15.10
C PHE A 197 -16.78 5.19 -15.85
N ILE A 198 -17.22 4.47 -16.88
CA ILE A 198 -18.38 4.83 -17.68
C ILE A 198 -19.64 4.90 -16.81
N MET A 199 -19.88 3.89 -15.99
CA MET A 199 -21.02 3.87 -15.06
C MET A 199 -20.99 5.07 -14.10
N ASN A 200 -19.84 5.37 -13.52
CA ASN A 200 -19.69 6.50 -12.60
C ASN A 200 -19.92 7.85 -13.31
N SER A 201 -19.46 7.98 -14.56
CA SER A 201 -19.64 9.19 -15.37
C SER A 201 -21.11 9.41 -15.77
N ILE A 202 -21.86 8.34 -16.07
CA ILE A 202 -23.28 8.43 -16.38
C ILE A 202 -24.08 8.90 -15.15
N TRP A 203 -23.79 8.38 -13.95
CA TRP A 203 -24.47 8.80 -12.73
C TRP A 203 -24.20 10.26 -12.36
N THR A 204 -22.98 10.76 -12.60
CA THR A 204 -22.65 12.18 -12.36
C THR A 204 -23.32 13.12 -13.37
N LEU A 205 -23.68 12.65 -14.56
CA LEU A 205 -24.42 13.45 -15.54
C LEU A 205 -25.95 13.42 -15.32
N ALA A 206 -26.44 12.43 -14.54
CA ALA A 206 -27.85 12.25 -14.25
C ALA A 206 -28.29 12.87 -12.91
N SER A 207 -27.35 13.37 -12.11
CA SER A 207 -27.57 14.05 -10.82
C SER A 207 -27.46 15.56 -10.96
#